data_85afe2375a414c5ad9a3bd414d7c4139
#
_entry.id   85afe2375a414c5ad9a3bd414d7c4139
#
_cell.length_a   1.000
_cell.length_b   1.000
_cell.length_c   1.000
_cell.angle_alpha   90.00
_cell.angle_beta   90.00
_cell.angle_gamma   90.00
#
_symmetry.space_group_name_H-M   'P 1'
#
loop_
_entity.id
_entity.type
_entity.pdbx_description
1 polymer ?
#
loop_
_entity_poly.entity_id
_entity_poly.type
_entity_poly.pdbx_seq_one_letter_code
_entity_poly.pdbx_strand_id
1 'polypeptide(L)'
;MPTLMLVPTGIGCDIGGYAGDALPSARLLAAASGCLITHPNVMNGASLYWSDSRVLYVEGYGLDRFAVGDWALRPVRRQRIGLLLDAGIEPELAQRQIQVAEGCRASLGLEIGPVISTDAPLEVTLECGASGASWGRLGCPDALLRAGERLKQAGATAIAVVARFPEDPESEELAAYRQGSGVDALAGAEAVISHLLV
;
A
#
# COMPACT_ATOMS: atom_id res chain seq x y z
N MET A 1 9.77 -2.44 -23.77
CA MET A 1 8.77 -1.33 -23.71
C MET A 1 8.05 -1.45 -22.38
N PRO A 2 7.86 -0.39 -21.61
CA PRO A 2 7.06 -0.47 -20.36
C PRO A 2 5.65 -0.97 -20.66
N THR A 3 5.21 -1.93 -19.88
CA THR A 3 3.89 -2.57 -20.03
C THR A 3 3.14 -2.42 -18.71
N LEU A 4 1.87 -2.08 -18.78
CA LEU A 4 0.99 -1.95 -17.62
C LEU A 4 0.10 -3.20 -17.52
N MET A 5 0.04 -3.78 -16.33
CA MET A 5 -0.88 -4.88 -16.02
C MET A 5 -1.84 -4.44 -14.91
N LEU A 6 -3.12 -4.52 -15.19
CA LEU A 6 -4.19 -4.24 -14.24
C LEU A 6 -4.95 -5.53 -13.92
N VAL A 7 -5.16 -5.79 -12.65
CA VAL A 7 -6.05 -6.84 -12.16
C VAL A 7 -7.14 -6.16 -11.34
N PRO A 8 -8.32 -5.95 -11.91
CA PRO A 8 -9.40 -5.31 -11.19
C PRO A 8 -9.88 -6.23 -10.07
N THR A 9 -10.06 -5.65 -8.89
CA THR A 9 -10.83 -6.26 -7.81
C THR A 9 -12.05 -5.38 -7.62
N GLY A 10 -13.21 -5.91 -7.86
CA GLY A 10 -14.41 -5.12 -7.90
C GLY A 10 -15.51 -5.63 -6.99
N ILE A 11 -16.45 -4.75 -6.76
CA ILE A 11 -17.77 -5.05 -6.22
C ILE A 11 -18.38 -6.18 -7.07
N GLY A 12 -18.81 -7.26 -6.42
CA GLY A 12 -19.40 -8.43 -7.07
C GLY A 12 -18.43 -9.60 -7.33
N CYS A 13 -17.18 -9.50 -6.88
CA CYS A 13 -16.34 -10.68 -6.72
C CYS A 13 -16.79 -11.45 -5.46
N ASP A 14 -17.30 -12.64 -5.63
CA ASP A 14 -17.66 -13.51 -4.49
C ASP A 14 -16.47 -13.86 -3.58
N ILE A 15 -15.28 -13.61 -4.07
CA ILE A 15 -14.00 -13.91 -3.42
C ILE A 15 -13.14 -12.63 -3.34
N GLY A 16 -13.69 -11.49 -2.98
CA GLY A 16 -12.96 -10.27 -2.68
C GLY A 16 -11.59 -10.15 -3.39
N GLY A 17 -10.57 -9.77 -2.72
CA GLY A 17 -9.20 -9.75 -3.23
C GLY A 17 -8.57 -11.13 -3.51
N TYR A 18 -9.31 -12.22 -3.39
CA TYR A 18 -8.82 -13.58 -3.56
C TYR A 18 -9.15 -14.18 -4.94
N ALA A 19 -9.05 -13.40 -5.98
CA ALA A 19 -9.30 -13.85 -7.36
C ALA A 19 -8.19 -14.77 -7.93
N GLY A 20 -7.40 -15.39 -7.08
CA GLY A 20 -6.25 -16.19 -7.45
C GLY A 20 -4.95 -15.38 -7.42
N ASP A 21 -3.85 -16.07 -7.72
CA ASP A 21 -2.52 -15.46 -7.74
C ASP A 21 -2.19 -14.96 -9.15
N ALA A 22 -2.11 -13.65 -9.32
CA ALA A 22 -1.73 -13.02 -10.59
C ALA A 22 -0.20 -12.97 -10.82
N LEU A 23 0.61 -13.31 -9.82
CA LEU A 23 2.08 -13.26 -9.91
C LEU A 23 2.67 -14.11 -11.04
N PRO A 24 2.21 -15.35 -11.32
CA PRO A 24 2.76 -16.12 -12.43
C PRO A 24 2.62 -15.41 -13.78
N SER A 25 1.45 -14.83 -14.03
CA SER A 25 1.18 -14.06 -15.26
C SER A 25 1.99 -12.76 -15.30
N ALA A 26 2.09 -12.05 -14.16
CA ALA A 26 2.90 -10.85 -14.05
C ALA A 26 4.38 -11.12 -14.30
N ARG A 27 4.93 -12.21 -13.78
CA ARG A 27 6.33 -12.61 -14.01
C ARG A 27 6.60 -12.95 -15.47
N LEU A 28 5.68 -13.65 -16.12
CA LEU A 28 5.79 -13.96 -17.54
C LEU A 28 5.78 -12.68 -18.38
N LEU A 29 4.85 -11.77 -18.09
CA LEU A 29 4.74 -10.49 -18.78
C LEU A 29 5.95 -9.59 -18.52
N ALA A 30 6.47 -9.56 -17.29
CA ALA A 30 7.70 -8.85 -16.95
C ALA A 30 8.92 -9.40 -17.69
N ALA A 31 9.00 -10.73 -17.84
CA ALA A 31 10.05 -11.36 -18.64
C ALA A 31 9.97 -10.98 -20.11
N ALA A 32 8.78 -10.92 -20.67
CA ALA A 32 8.55 -10.59 -22.08
C ALA A 32 8.78 -9.09 -22.37
N SER A 33 8.35 -8.20 -21.47
CA SER A 33 8.39 -6.74 -21.68
C SER A 33 9.68 -6.08 -21.20
N GLY A 34 10.37 -6.69 -20.24
CA GLY A 34 11.53 -6.12 -19.55
C GLY A 34 11.20 -5.00 -18.53
N CYS A 35 9.98 -4.53 -18.50
CA CYS A 35 9.50 -3.53 -17.52
C CYS A 35 7.98 -3.64 -17.39
N LEU A 36 7.52 -4.12 -16.26
CA LEU A 36 6.11 -4.24 -15.90
C LEU A 36 5.75 -3.24 -14.81
N ILE A 37 4.73 -2.43 -15.06
CA ILE A 37 4.13 -1.54 -14.06
C ILE A 37 2.85 -2.21 -13.58
N THR A 38 2.67 -2.32 -12.29
CA THR A 38 1.47 -2.95 -11.72
C THR A 38 1.12 -2.36 -10.34
N HIS A 39 0.09 -2.87 -9.71
CA HIS A 39 -0.54 -2.30 -8.52
C HIS A 39 -0.73 -3.37 -7.41
N PRO A 40 -1.21 -2.99 -6.19
CA PRO A 40 -1.30 -3.87 -5.03
C PRO A 40 -1.98 -5.22 -5.26
N ASN A 41 -3.04 -5.26 -6.08
CA ASN A 41 -3.78 -6.51 -6.33
C ASN A 41 -2.93 -7.60 -7.02
N VAL A 42 -1.81 -7.23 -7.63
CA VAL A 42 -0.87 -8.17 -8.24
C VAL A 42 0.30 -8.44 -7.31
N MET A 43 0.74 -7.43 -6.54
CA MET A 43 1.91 -7.50 -5.68
C MET A 43 1.51 -7.85 -4.25
N ASN A 44 1.34 -9.12 -3.99
CA ASN A 44 1.02 -9.65 -2.67
C ASN A 44 2.29 -9.96 -1.84
N GLY A 45 2.09 -10.47 -0.61
CA GLY A 45 3.18 -10.81 0.30
C GLY A 45 4.19 -11.83 -0.26
N ALA A 46 3.79 -12.70 -1.18
CA ALA A 46 4.68 -13.67 -1.82
C ALA A 46 5.69 -12.99 -2.75
N SER A 47 5.41 -11.78 -3.24
CA SER A 47 6.35 -11.01 -4.07
C SER A 47 7.63 -10.65 -3.32
N LEU A 48 7.63 -10.60 -1.99
CA LEU A 48 8.80 -10.38 -1.15
C LEU A 48 9.86 -11.48 -1.28
N TYR A 49 9.40 -12.73 -1.49
CA TYR A 49 10.28 -13.88 -1.68
C TYR A 49 10.76 -14.04 -3.12
N TRP A 50 10.02 -13.50 -4.06
CA TRP A 50 10.24 -13.67 -5.50
C TRP A 50 10.44 -12.33 -6.18
N SER A 51 11.22 -11.45 -5.57
CA SER A 51 11.47 -10.11 -6.10
C SER A 51 11.96 -10.18 -7.54
N ASP A 52 11.35 -9.37 -8.40
CA ASP A 52 11.73 -9.20 -9.80
C ASP A 52 11.94 -7.71 -10.07
N SER A 53 13.17 -7.31 -10.34
CA SER A 53 13.51 -5.91 -10.59
C SER A 53 12.85 -5.31 -11.83
N ARG A 54 12.21 -6.13 -12.65
CA ARG A 54 11.44 -5.69 -13.83
C ARG A 54 10.02 -5.29 -13.47
N VAL A 55 9.54 -5.67 -12.29
CA VAL A 55 8.19 -5.33 -11.79
C VAL A 55 8.28 -4.07 -10.95
N LEU A 56 7.48 -3.08 -11.32
CA LEU A 56 7.42 -1.78 -10.66
C LEU A 56 6.01 -1.54 -10.12
N TYR A 57 5.96 -1.08 -8.89
CA TYR A 57 4.71 -0.83 -8.18
C TYR A 57 4.22 0.60 -8.39
N VAL A 58 2.91 0.77 -8.49
CA VAL A 58 2.24 2.06 -8.50
C VAL A 58 0.93 1.98 -7.71
N GLU A 59 0.61 3.03 -6.98
CA GLU A 59 -0.64 3.15 -6.24
C GLU A 59 -1.85 3.33 -7.15
N GLY A 60 -3.03 2.85 -6.69
CA GLY A 60 -4.27 2.91 -7.46
C GLY A 60 -4.64 4.31 -7.92
N TYR A 61 -4.47 5.32 -7.06
CA TYR A 61 -4.75 6.71 -7.45
C TYR A 61 -3.84 7.20 -8.60
N GLY A 62 -2.56 6.84 -8.57
CA GLY A 62 -1.64 7.15 -9.67
C GLY A 62 -2.05 6.49 -10.99
N LEU A 63 -2.61 5.27 -10.92
CA LEU A 63 -3.17 4.58 -12.08
C LEU A 63 -4.43 5.28 -12.63
N ASP A 64 -5.32 5.71 -11.75
CA ASP A 64 -6.53 6.44 -12.16
C ASP A 64 -6.17 7.74 -12.88
N ARG A 65 -5.23 8.51 -12.33
CA ARG A 65 -4.74 9.74 -12.98
C ARG A 65 -4.04 9.49 -14.30
N PHE A 66 -3.31 8.38 -14.40
CA PHE A 66 -2.73 7.95 -15.66
C PHE A 66 -3.79 7.54 -16.69
N ALA A 67 -4.80 6.78 -16.28
CA ALA A 67 -5.85 6.29 -17.15
C ALA A 67 -6.71 7.43 -17.74
N VAL A 68 -6.96 8.49 -16.97
CA VAL A 68 -7.67 9.69 -17.46
C VAL A 68 -6.78 10.68 -18.23
N GLY A 69 -5.47 10.40 -18.29
CA GLY A 69 -4.52 11.19 -19.06
C GLY A 69 -3.96 12.42 -18.33
N ASP A 70 -4.23 12.57 -17.04
CA ASP A 70 -3.74 13.70 -16.26
C ASP A 70 -2.26 13.54 -15.87
N TRP A 71 -1.82 12.31 -15.66
CA TRP A 71 -0.46 11.97 -15.22
C TRP A 71 0.23 11.01 -16.18
N ALA A 72 1.55 11.05 -16.16
CA ALA A 72 2.41 10.09 -16.84
C ALA A 72 3.11 9.20 -15.80
N LEU A 73 3.28 7.92 -16.10
CA LEU A 73 4.04 6.99 -15.28
C LEU A 73 5.49 6.92 -15.79
N ARG A 74 6.44 7.20 -14.91
CA ARG A 74 7.86 7.10 -15.21
C ARG A 74 8.47 5.95 -14.40
N PRO A 75 8.99 4.90 -15.04
CA PRO A 75 9.70 3.83 -14.37
C PRO A 75 10.88 4.36 -13.56
N VAL A 76 10.92 4.07 -12.28
CA VAL A 76 12.01 4.43 -11.36
C VAL A 76 12.48 3.16 -10.64
N ARG A 77 13.78 2.91 -10.62
CA ARG A 77 14.35 1.70 -10.02
C ARG A 77 14.96 1.92 -8.65
N ARG A 78 15.12 3.15 -8.22
CA ARG A 78 15.64 3.51 -6.89
C ARG A 78 14.75 4.58 -6.30
N GLN A 79 14.31 4.34 -5.10
CA GLN A 79 13.54 5.28 -4.29
C GLN A 79 14.24 5.47 -2.96
N ARG A 80 14.19 6.70 -2.46
CA ARG A 80 14.52 6.99 -1.08
C ARG A 80 13.23 6.95 -0.28
N ILE A 81 13.04 5.89 0.50
CA ILE A 81 11.79 5.59 1.17
C ILE A 81 11.75 6.32 2.51
N GLY A 82 10.82 7.25 2.69
CA GLY A 82 10.49 7.78 4.01
C GLY A 82 9.56 6.84 4.76
N LEU A 83 9.82 6.57 6.03
CA LEU A 83 8.93 5.79 6.89
C LEU A 83 8.06 6.74 7.70
N LEU A 84 6.76 6.70 7.49
CA LEU A 84 5.76 7.47 8.23
C LEU A 84 5.09 6.55 9.25
N LEU A 85 5.15 6.92 10.53
CA LEU A 85 4.52 6.18 11.62
C LEU A 85 3.37 6.99 12.19
N ASP A 86 2.20 6.38 12.31
CA ASP A 86 1.08 6.96 13.03
C ASP A 86 1.39 7.07 14.52
N ALA A 87 1.18 8.25 15.11
CA ALA A 87 1.35 8.46 16.54
C ALA A 87 0.37 7.64 17.40
N GLY A 88 -0.66 7.07 16.80
CA GLY A 88 -1.60 6.16 17.47
C GLY A 88 -1.07 4.74 17.65
N ILE A 89 0.09 4.41 17.08
CA ILE A 89 0.70 3.08 17.24
C ILE A 89 1.33 2.97 18.62
N GLU A 90 1.13 1.83 19.26
CA GLU A 90 1.75 1.50 20.54
C GLU A 90 3.28 1.54 20.42
N PRO A 91 4.01 2.10 21.39
CA PRO A 91 5.46 2.33 21.30
C PRO A 91 6.27 1.07 20.96
N GLU A 92 5.88 -0.09 21.50
CA GLU A 92 6.54 -1.36 21.21
C GLU A 92 6.35 -1.77 19.74
N LEU A 93 5.14 -1.60 19.19
CA LEU A 93 4.87 -1.92 17.79
C LEU A 93 5.57 -0.93 16.85
N ALA A 94 5.58 0.36 17.19
CA ALA A 94 6.32 1.36 16.43
C ALA A 94 7.82 1.01 16.36
N GLN A 95 8.40 0.59 17.50
CA GLN A 95 9.80 0.15 17.54
C GLN A 95 10.04 -1.09 16.66
N ARG A 96 9.11 -2.04 16.62
CA ARG A 96 9.20 -3.21 15.73
C ARG A 96 9.19 -2.81 14.26
N GLN A 97 8.36 -1.84 13.86
CA GLN A 97 8.35 -1.34 12.48
C GLN A 97 9.68 -0.69 12.09
N ILE A 98 10.31 0.05 13.01
CA ILE A 98 11.64 0.60 12.79
C ILE A 98 12.67 -0.53 12.63
N GLN A 99 12.61 -1.57 13.46
CA GLN A 99 13.49 -2.74 13.34
C GLN A 99 13.31 -3.47 12.01
N VAL A 100 12.07 -3.60 11.52
CA VAL A 100 11.79 -4.17 10.18
C VAL A 100 12.44 -3.31 9.09
N ALA A 101 12.31 -1.99 9.17
CA ALA A 101 12.94 -1.07 8.22
C ALA A 101 14.47 -1.22 8.23
N GLU A 102 15.10 -1.32 9.40
CA GLU A 102 16.54 -1.58 9.52
C GLU A 102 16.94 -2.95 8.95
N GLY A 103 16.11 -3.97 9.18
CA GLY A 103 16.30 -5.29 8.59
C GLY A 103 16.24 -5.25 7.06
N CYS A 104 15.30 -4.51 6.50
CA CYS A 104 15.19 -4.31 5.04
C CYS A 104 16.39 -3.54 4.47
N ARG A 105 16.90 -2.53 5.19
CA ARG A 105 18.14 -1.83 4.80
C ARG A 105 19.32 -2.77 4.75
N ALA A 106 19.48 -3.59 5.79
CA ALA A 106 20.61 -4.50 5.92
C ALA A 106 20.57 -5.69 4.93
N SER A 107 19.37 -6.26 4.70
CA SER A 107 19.23 -7.49 3.90
C SER A 107 18.95 -7.22 2.42
N LEU A 108 18.21 -6.17 2.09
CA LEU A 108 17.79 -5.86 0.73
C LEU A 108 18.48 -4.64 0.14
N GLY A 109 19.26 -3.90 0.92
CA GLY A 109 19.95 -2.69 0.48
C GLY A 109 18.98 -1.55 0.14
N LEU A 110 17.78 -1.53 0.74
CA LEU A 110 16.80 -0.47 0.50
C LEU A 110 17.24 0.82 1.18
N GLU A 111 17.11 1.95 0.49
CA GLU A 111 17.30 3.29 1.07
C GLU A 111 16.05 3.68 1.85
N ILE A 112 15.96 3.28 3.12
CA ILE A 112 14.87 3.66 4.02
C ILE A 112 15.38 4.70 5.02
N GLY A 113 14.71 5.82 5.09
CA GLY A 113 14.95 6.97 5.97
C GLY A 113 14.76 8.29 5.22
N PRO A 114 14.25 9.30 5.88
CA PRO A 114 14.03 9.45 7.33
C PRO A 114 12.80 8.70 7.85
N VAL A 115 12.72 8.58 9.20
CA VAL A 115 11.55 8.09 9.93
C VAL A 115 10.87 9.27 10.59
N ILE A 116 9.58 9.46 10.33
CA ILE A 116 8.80 10.57 10.90
C ILE A 116 7.48 10.01 11.45
N SER A 117 7.18 10.36 12.69
CA SER A 117 5.85 10.11 13.27
C SER A 117 4.93 11.29 13.00
N THR A 118 3.63 11.01 12.85
CA THR A 118 2.60 12.05 12.86
C THR A 118 2.59 12.79 14.20
N ASP A 119 2.13 14.03 14.19
CA ASP A 119 2.03 14.86 15.40
C ASP A 119 0.74 14.61 16.21
N ALA A 120 -0.18 13.84 15.65
CA ALA A 120 -1.40 13.35 16.31
C ALA A 120 -1.76 11.97 15.73
N PRO A 121 -2.48 11.12 16.50
CA PRO A 121 -3.03 9.87 15.96
C PRO A 121 -3.90 10.12 14.74
N LEU A 122 -3.84 9.22 13.76
CA LEU A 122 -4.64 9.32 12.54
C LEU A 122 -6.11 8.96 12.78
N GLU A 123 -6.41 8.22 13.84
CA GLU A 123 -7.77 7.81 14.23
C GLU A 123 -8.53 7.16 13.06
N VAL A 124 -7.92 6.13 12.50
CA VAL A 124 -8.51 5.39 11.37
C VAL A 124 -9.78 4.69 11.83
N THR A 125 -10.85 4.85 11.09
CA THR A 125 -12.10 4.10 11.25
C THR A 125 -12.43 3.34 9.98
N LEU A 126 -13.07 2.19 10.12
CA LEU A 126 -13.47 1.32 9.03
C LEU A 126 -14.99 1.23 8.98
N GLU A 127 -15.55 1.30 7.79
CA GLU A 127 -16.98 1.17 7.55
C GLU A 127 -17.19 0.25 6.34
N CYS A 128 -18.20 -0.61 6.40
CA CYS A 128 -18.64 -1.42 5.26
C CYS A 128 -20.00 -0.91 4.78
N GLY A 129 -20.11 -0.66 3.48
CA GLY A 129 -21.36 -0.27 2.86
C GLY A 129 -22.26 -1.48 2.56
N ALA A 130 -23.52 -1.22 2.29
CA ALA A 130 -24.50 -2.24 1.91
C ALA A 130 -24.14 -3.00 0.61
N SER A 131 -23.23 -2.45 -0.19
CA SER A 131 -22.70 -3.07 -1.41
C SER A 131 -21.52 -4.02 -1.15
N GLY A 132 -21.08 -4.18 0.11
CA GLY A 132 -19.85 -4.91 0.47
C GLY A 132 -18.56 -4.12 0.22
N ALA A 133 -18.64 -2.88 -0.26
CA ALA A 133 -17.46 -2.03 -0.38
C ALA A 133 -17.01 -1.56 1.00
N SER A 134 -15.69 -1.64 1.27
CA SER A 134 -15.10 -1.05 2.46
C SER A 134 -14.73 0.40 2.21
N TRP A 135 -14.90 1.23 3.23
CA TRP A 135 -14.36 2.59 3.25
C TRP A 135 -13.60 2.83 4.53
N GLY A 136 -12.72 3.83 4.47
CA GLY A 136 -11.99 4.29 5.64
C GLY A 136 -12.16 5.77 5.84
N ARG A 137 -12.03 6.19 7.08
CA ARG A 137 -11.94 7.60 7.46
C ARG A 137 -10.73 7.82 8.34
N LEU A 138 -10.15 9.01 8.24
CA LEU A 138 -9.13 9.50 9.15
C LEU A 138 -9.74 10.60 9.99
N GLY A 139 -9.61 10.51 11.31
CA GLY A 139 -10.01 11.58 12.23
C GLY A 139 -9.10 12.79 12.10
N CYS A 140 -7.81 12.57 11.89
CA CYS A 140 -6.80 13.64 11.75
C CYS A 140 -6.01 13.54 10.43
N PRO A 141 -6.63 13.77 9.26
CA PRO A 141 -5.93 13.68 7.97
C PRO A 141 -4.80 14.71 7.83
N ASP A 142 -4.92 15.88 8.45
CA ASP A 142 -3.89 16.91 8.40
C ASP A 142 -2.57 16.48 9.06
N ALA A 143 -2.62 15.59 10.06
CA ALA A 143 -1.41 15.03 10.67
C ALA A 143 -0.63 14.15 9.67
N LEU A 144 -1.35 13.38 8.85
CA LEU A 144 -0.77 12.59 7.77
C LEU A 144 -0.09 13.50 6.74
N LEU A 145 -0.78 14.55 6.29
CA LEU A 145 -0.27 15.49 5.28
C LEU A 145 0.98 16.22 5.78
N ARG A 146 0.99 16.72 7.03
CA ARG A 146 2.17 17.37 7.61
C ARG A 146 3.36 16.42 7.71
N ALA A 147 3.14 15.17 8.11
CA ALA A 147 4.21 14.17 8.17
C ALA A 147 4.73 13.83 6.77
N GLY A 148 3.86 13.68 5.78
CA GLY A 148 4.21 13.46 4.38
C GLY A 148 5.05 14.60 3.81
N GLU A 149 4.65 15.85 4.05
CA GLU A 149 5.40 17.03 3.60
C GLU A 149 6.80 17.10 4.25
N ARG A 150 6.92 16.79 5.54
CA ARG A 150 8.23 16.71 6.21
C ARG A 150 9.13 15.63 5.61
N LEU A 151 8.58 14.47 5.25
CA LEU A 151 9.33 13.40 4.56
C LEU A 151 9.80 13.85 3.19
N LYS A 152 8.94 14.51 2.43
CA LYS A 152 9.27 15.09 1.11
C LYS A 152 10.39 16.13 1.23
N GLN A 153 10.30 17.06 2.18
CA GLN A 153 11.34 18.06 2.46
C GLN A 153 12.68 17.42 2.88
N ALA A 154 12.63 16.29 3.57
CA ALA A 154 13.80 15.50 3.93
C ALA A 154 14.34 14.65 2.75
N GLY A 155 13.74 14.75 1.57
CA GLY A 155 14.20 14.14 0.33
C GLY A 155 13.67 12.72 0.08
N ALA A 156 12.61 12.29 0.76
CA ALA A 156 11.92 11.05 0.41
C ALA A 156 11.28 11.17 -0.98
N THR A 157 11.38 10.12 -1.77
CA THR A 157 10.78 10.01 -3.11
C THR A 157 9.66 8.98 -3.17
N ALA A 158 9.52 8.20 -2.09
CA ALA A 158 8.41 7.32 -1.80
C ALA A 158 8.18 7.30 -0.29
N ILE A 159 6.96 6.98 0.13
CA ILE A 159 6.59 6.94 1.55
C ILE A 159 6.00 5.56 1.85
N ALA A 160 6.55 4.89 2.87
CA ALA A 160 5.93 3.73 3.49
C ALA A 160 5.16 4.22 4.73
N VAL A 161 3.88 3.95 4.79
CA VAL A 161 3.02 4.37 5.90
C VAL A 161 2.71 3.18 6.78
N VAL A 162 2.84 3.35 8.08
CA VAL A 162 2.34 2.42 9.10
C VAL A 162 1.31 3.17 9.93
N ALA A 163 0.06 2.80 9.79
CA ALA A 163 -1.06 3.39 10.52
C ALA A 163 -1.64 2.39 11.52
N ARG A 164 -2.23 2.93 12.59
CA ARG A 164 -2.98 2.15 13.55
C ARG A 164 -4.40 1.96 13.04
N PHE A 165 -4.75 0.74 12.69
CA PHE A 165 -6.10 0.36 12.33
C PHE A 165 -6.88 -0.14 13.56
N PRO A 166 -8.20 0.05 13.61
CA PRO A 166 -9.01 -0.51 14.69
C PRO A 166 -8.92 -2.04 14.67
N GLU A 167 -8.80 -2.64 15.84
CA GLU A 167 -8.88 -4.09 16.02
C GLU A 167 -10.30 -4.43 16.41
N ASP A 168 -10.97 -5.20 15.57
CA ASP A 168 -12.21 -5.87 15.89
C ASP A 168 -12.02 -7.39 15.72
N PRO A 169 -11.62 -8.08 16.80
CA PRO A 169 -11.39 -9.53 16.77
C PRO A 169 -12.66 -10.33 16.42
N GLU A 170 -13.83 -9.74 16.64
CA GLU A 170 -15.14 -10.37 16.41
C GLU A 170 -15.73 -10.01 15.04
N SER A 171 -15.01 -9.24 14.20
CA SER A 171 -15.46 -8.90 12.86
C SER A 171 -15.59 -10.15 11.99
N GLU A 172 -16.83 -10.44 11.58
CA GLU A 172 -17.13 -11.52 10.64
C GLU A 172 -16.46 -11.30 9.28
N GLU A 173 -16.35 -10.05 8.83
CA GLU A 173 -15.70 -9.67 7.58
C GLU A 173 -14.20 -9.98 7.62
N LEU A 174 -13.54 -9.67 8.72
CA LEU A 174 -12.12 -9.95 8.88
C LEU A 174 -11.87 -11.46 8.98
N ALA A 175 -12.77 -12.19 9.65
CA ALA A 175 -12.69 -13.66 9.72
C ALA A 175 -12.90 -14.29 8.34
N ALA A 176 -13.89 -13.84 7.58
CA ALA A 176 -14.15 -14.30 6.22
C ALA A 176 -12.96 -14.02 5.28
N TYR A 177 -12.38 -12.81 5.36
CA TYR A 177 -11.21 -12.46 4.57
C TYR A 177 -9.99 -13.35 4.89
N ARG A 178 -9.74 -13.64 6.16
CA ARG A 178 -8.67 -14.57 6.58
C ARG A 178 -8.88 -16.00 6.06
N GLN A 179 -10.10 -16.38 5.76
CA GLN A 179 -10.46 -17.66 5.15
C GLN A 179 -10.52 -17.60 3.61
N GLY A 180 -10.15 -16.48 3.02
CA GLY A 180 -10.09 -16.29 1.56
C GLY A 180 -11.43 -15.95 0.93
N SER A 181 -12.37 -15.39 1.70
CA SER A 181 -13.66 -14.92 1.18
C SER A 181 -13.94 -13.48 1.64
N GLY A 182 -14.76 -12.75 0.89
CA GLY A 182 -15.09 -11.36 1.21
C GLY A 182 -14.09 -10.35 0.67
N VAL A 183 -14.26 -9.09 1.07
CA VAL A 183 -13.42 -7.95 0.67
C VAL A 183 -12.49 -7.59 1.82
N ASP A 184 -11.27 -7.14 1.50
CA ASP A 184 -10.35 -6.60 2.49
C ASP A 184 -10.96 -5.35 3.15
N ALA A 185 -11.31 -5.47 4.42
CA ALA A 185 -11.91 -4.39 5.19
C ALA A 185 -10.97 -3.17 5.34
N LEU A 186 -9.66 -3.37 5.24
CA LEU A 186 -8.67 -2.31 5.37
C LEU A 186 -8.46 -1.52 4.08
N ALA A 187 -8.76 -2.11 2.93
CA ALA A 187 -8.45 -1.56 1.61
C ALA A 187 -9.02 -0.14 1.40
N GLY A 188 -10.22 0.14 1.93
CA GLY A 188 -10.82 1.47 1.84
C GLY A 188 -10.05 2.54 2.57
N ALA A 189 -9.53 2.24 3.76
CA ALA A 189 -8.72 3.18 4.53
C ALA A 189 -7.31 3.34 3.93
N GLU A 190 -6.71 2.26 3.45
CA GLU A 190 -5.43 2.29 2.74
C GLU A 190 -5.51 3.17 1.49
N ALA A 191 -6.62 3.06 0.73
CA ALA A 191 -6.86 3.90 -0.44
C ALA A 191 -6.97 5.39 -0.08
N VAL A 192 -7.63 5.75 1.04
CA VAL A 192 -7.71 7.14 1.51
C VAL A 192 -6.33 7.68 1.88
N ILE A 193 -5.52 6.92 2.62
CA ILE A 193 -4.16 7.29 2.99
C ILE A 193 -3.31 7.51 1.74
N SER A 194 -3.35 6.58 0.81
CA SER A 194 -2.63 6.68 -0.47
C SER A 194 -3.05 7.91 -1.27
N HIS A 195 -4.36 8.13 -1.43
CA HIS A 195 -4.91 9.28 -2.16
C HIS A 195 -4.47 10.63 -1.58
N LEU A 196 -4.35 10.73 -0.26
CA LEU A 196 -3.94 11.97 0.39
C LEU A 196 -2.46 12.29 0.24
N LEU A 197 -1.60 11.26 0.06
CA LEU A 197 -0.15 11.42 0.02
C LEU A 197 0.45 11.48 -1.39
N VAL A 198 -0.27 11.08 -2.41
CA VAL A 198 0.20 11.00 -3.81
C VAL A 198 0.10 12.34 -4.56
#